data_49dc7716366afac32da918596d942bbd
#
_entry.id   49dc7716366afac32da918596d942bbd
#
_cell.length_a   1.000
_cell.length_b   1.000
_cell.length_c   1.000
_cell.angle_alpha   90.00
_cell.angle_beta   90.00
_cell.angle_gamma   90.00
#
_symmetry.space_group_name_H-M   'P 1'
#
loop_
_entity.id
_entity.type
_entity.pdbx_description
1 polymer ?
#
loop_
_entity_poly.entity_id
_entity_poly.type
_entity_poly.pdbx_seq_one_letter_code
_entity_poly.pdbx_strand_id
1 'polypeptide(L)' 'MMQRIVVDLNISSDEYLRYYQGDARTVLAYSTDGRKVRFPAGVLQRVVTRDGVRGRFAILFNQQGKFEGIERVG' A
#
# COMPACT_ATOMS: atom_id res chain seq x y z
N MET A 1 6.34 -17.06 10.05
CA MET A 1 5.20 -16.28 10.58
C MET A 1 4.99 -15.06 9.73
N MET A 2 3.77 -14.82 9.31
CA MET A 2 3.44 -13.67 8.48
C MET A 2 3.33 -12.42 9.33
N GLN A 3 3.89 -11.31 8.85
CA GLN A 3 3.79 -10.03 9.52
C GLN A 3 2.70 -9.19 8.88
N ARG A 4 1.89 -8.54 9.69
CA ARG A 4 0.79 -7.69 9.25
C ARG A 4 1.04 -6.28 9.76
N ILE A 5 1.17 -5.33 8.83
CA ILE A 5 1.43 -3.93 9.19
C ILE A 5 0.28 -3.07 8.67
N VAL A 6 -0.34 -2.34 9.56
CA VAL A 6 -1.48 -1.49 9.20
C VAL A 6 -1.00 -0.09 8.86
N VAL A 7 -1.41 0.41 7.69
CA VAL A 7 -1.03 1.72 7.19
C VAL A 7 -2.27 2.52 6.82
N ASP A 8 -2.17 3.83 6.91
CA ASP A 8 -3.19 4.73 6.38
C ASP A 8 -2.69 5.26 5.04
N LEU A 9 -3.51 5.09 4.00
CA LEU A 9 -3.19 5.57 2.67
C LEU A 9 -4.16 6.68 2.27
N ASN A 10 -3.62 7.69 1.62
CA ASN A 10 -4.41 8.79 1.09
C ASN A 10 -3.77 9.23 -0.23
N ILE A 11 -4.03 8.43 -1.26
CA ILE A 11 -3.46 8.62 -2.58
C ILE A 11 -4.59 9.05 -3.51
N SER A 12 -4.49 10.25 -4.07
CA SER A 12 -5.48 10.74 -5.00
C SER A 12 -5.45 9.93 -6.31
N SER A 13 -6.52 10.03 -7.10
CA SER A 13 -6.55 9.36 -8.39
C SER A 13 -5.43 9.85 -9.32
N ASP A 14 -5.07 11.13 -9.24
CA ASP A 14 -3.97 11.67 -10.04
C ASP A 14 -2.62 11.10 -9.61
N GLU A 15 -2.40 10.99 -8.31
CA GLU A 15 -1.18 10.37 -7.80
C GLU A 15 -1.12 8.89 -8.17
N TYR A 16 -2.26 8.20 -8.09
CA TYR A 16 -2.34 6.79 -8.47
C TYR A 16 -1.94 6.60 -9.93
N LEU A 17 -2.35 7.51 -10.82
CA LEU A 17 -1.98 7.42 -12.23
C LEU A 17 -0.47 7.46 -12.44
N ARG A 18 0.26 8.21 -11.63
CA ARG A 18 1.72 8.25 -11.72
C ARG A 18 2.33 6.87 -11.42
N TYR A 19 1.80 6.18 -10.42
CA TYR A 19 2.24 4.82 -10.11
C TYR A 19 1.87 3.88 -11.25
N TYR A 20 0.65 4.00 -11.76
CA TYR A 20 0.16 3.16 -12.84
C TYR A 20 0.99 3.33 -14.12
N GLN A 21 1.40 4.57 -14.42
CA GLN A 21 2.19 4.88 -15.60
C GLN A 21 3.67 4.51 -15.46
N GLY A 22 4.08 4.10 -14.26
CA GLY A 22 5.45 3.66 -14.03
C GLY A 22 6.41 4.76 -13.62
N ASP A 23 5.92 5.97 -13.33
CA ASP A 23 6.76 7.07 -12.87
C ASP A 23 7.34 6.81 -11.49
N ALA A 24 6.64 5.99 -10.69
CA ALA A 24 7.12 5.54 -9.39
C ALA A 24 6.74 4.07 -9.23
N ARG A 25 7.66 3.27 -8.72
CA ARG A 25 7.45 1.82 -8.59
C ARG A 25 7.24 1.36 -7.16
N THR A 26 7.59 2.19 -6.20
CA THR A 26 7.52 1.84 -4.79
C THR A 26 6.68 2.87 -4.06
N VAL A 27 5.76 2.37 -3.23
CA VAL A 27 4.96 3.23 -2.36
C VAL A 27 5.64 3.28 -1.00
N LEU A 28 5.79 4.49 -0.48
CA LEU A 28 6.24 4.70 0.89
C LEU A 28 5.04 5.12 1.71
N ALA A 29 4.77 4.38 2.77
CA ALA A 29 3.66 4.67 3.67
C ALA A 29 4.14 4.59 5.11
N TYR A 30 3.35 5.14 6.01
CA TYR A 30 3.64 5.06 7.44
C TYR A 30 2.58 4.22 8.12
N SER A 31 3.03 3.29 8.94
CA SER A 31 2.14 2.46 9.71
C SER A 31 1.48 3.29 10.83
N THR A 32 0.43 2.75 11.41
CA THR A 32 -0.28 3.43 12.49
C THR A 32 0.60 3.59 13.72
N ASP A 33 1.68 2.79 13.85
CA ASP A 33 2.64 2.92 14.95
C ASP A 33 3.90 3.69 14.54
N GLY A 34 3.89 4.38 13.39
CA GLY A 34 4.96 5.30 13.00
C GLY A 34 6.11 4.69 12.22
N ARG A 35 6.04 3.43 11.82
CA ARG A 35 7.10 2.79 11.04
C ARG A 35 6.96 3.12 9.55
N LYS A 36 8.09 3.27 8.87
CA LYS A 36 8.10 3.37 7.41
C LYS A 36 7.89 2.00 6.79
N VAL A 37 6.99 1.94 5.82
CA VAL A 37 6.69 0.70 5.12
C VAL A 37 6.80 0.95 3.63
N ARG A 38 7.53 0.11 2.91
CA ARG A 38 7.66 0.19 1.45
C ARG A 38 7.06 -1.06 0.83
N PHE A 39 6.31 -0.87 -0.24
CA PHE A 39 5.75 -1.99 -0.97
C PHE A 39 5.61 -1.63 -2.45
N PRO A 40 5.49 -2.64 -3.34
CA PRO A 40 5.39 -2.39 -4.78
C PRO A 40 4.12 -1.62 -5.13
N ALA A 41 4.24 -0.63 -6.00
CA ALA A 41 3.09 0.21 -6.38
C ALA A 41 2.01 -0.59 -7.11
N GLY A 42 2.37 -1.65 -7.80
CA GLY A 42 1.39 -2.50 -8.48
C GLY A 42 0.33 -3.09 -7.57
N VAL A 43 0.63 -3.20 -6.29
CA VAL A 43 -0.30 -3.67 -5.26
C VAL A 43 -1.52 -2.77 -5.16
N LEU A 44 -1.38 -1.48 -5.42
CA LEU A 44 -2.47 -0.52 -5.32
C LEU A 44 -3.62 -0.83 -6.27
N GLN A 45 -3.36 -1.55 -7.37
CA GLN A 45 -4.41 -1.94 -8.32
C GLN A 45 -5.50 -2.78 -7.66
N ARG A 46 -5.17 -3.46 -6.57
CA ARG A 46 -6.13 -4.33 -5.88
C ARG A 46 -7.12 -3.56 -5.01
N VAL A 47 -6.79 -2.31 -4.68
CA VAL A 47 -7.58 -1.53 -3.73
C VAL A 47 -7.95 -0.15 -4.24
N VAL A 48 -7.58 0.18 -5.48
CA VAL A 48 -7.89 1.48 -6.05
C VAL A 48 -9.38 1.60 -6.34
N THR A 49 -9.92 2.80 -6.07
CA THR A 49 -11.29 3.15 -6.39
C THR A 49 -11.28 4.38 -7.29
N ARG A 50 -12.47 4.86 -7.64
CA ARG A 50 -12.62 6.07 -8.45
C ARG A 50 -11.91 7.27 -7.83
N ASP A 51 -11.87 7.33 -6.50
CA ASP A 51 -11.28 8.46 -5.75
C ASP A 51 -9.80 8.25 -5.45
N GLY A 52 -9.20 7.17 -5.95
CA GLY A 52 -7.82 6.82 -5.65
C GLY A 52 -7.73 5.69 -4.63
N VAL A 53 -6.73 5.74 -3.75
CA VAL A 53 -6.53 4.73 -2.71
C VAL A 53 -6.60 5.44 -1.37
N ARG A 54 -7.71 5.31 -0.69
CA ARG A 54 -7.93 6.01 0.58
C ARG A 54 -8.49 5.06 1.61
N GLY A 55 -7.93 5.10 2.81
CA GLY A 55 -8.40 4.33 3.92
C GLY A 55 -7.28 3.64 4.66
N ARG A 56 -7.66 2.68 5.48
CA ARG A 56 -6.72 1.92 6.29
C ARG A 56 -6.58 0.53 5.72
N PHE A 57 -5.34 0.09 5.54
CA PHE A 57 -5.03 -1.17 4.90
C PHE A 57 -4.02 -1.94 5.72
N ALA A 58 -4.10 -3.27 5.67
CA ALA A 58 -3.07 -4.13 6.24
C ALA A 58 -2.19 -4.64 5.10
N ILE A 59 -0.90 -4.45 5.24
CA ILE A 59 0.11 -4.95 4.31
C ILE A 59 0.69 -6.22 4.91
N LEU A 60 0.69 -7.31 4.15
CA LEU A 60 1.11 -8.61 4.62
C LEU A 60 2.48 -8.95 4.06
N PHE A 61 3.39 -9.34 4.94
CA PHE A 61 4.74 -9.76 4.58
C PHE A 61 4.99 -11.17 5.10
N ASN A 62 5.76 -11.96 4.34
CA ASN A 62 6.11 -13.30 4.77
C ASN A 62 7.32 -13.28 5.72
N GLN A 63 7.80 -14.46 6.11
CA GLN A 63 8.91 -14.61 7.04
C GLN A 63 10.21 -14.00 6.52
N GLN A 64 10.38 -13.95 5.19
CA GLN A 64 11.55 -13.37 4.56
C GLN A 64 11.43 -11.86 4.37
N GLY A 65 10.35 -11.26 4.84
CA GLY A 65 10.12 -9.82 4.66
C GLY A 65 9.61 -9.43 3.30
N LYS A 66 9.16 -10.40 2.49
CA LYS A 66 8.64 -10.13 1.16
C LYS A 66 7.14 -9.87 1.21
N PHE A 67 6.67 -8.99 0.33
CA PHE A 67 5.26 -8.65 0.23
C PHE A 67 4.42 -9.88 -0.16
N GLU A 68 3.32 -10.10 0.54
CA GLU A 68 2.38 -11.19 0.24
C GLU A 68 1.00 -10.68 -0.19
N GLY A 69 0.53 -9.59 0.36
CA GLY A 69 -0.78 -9.08 0.02
C GLY A 69 -1.17 -7.81 0.72
N ILE A 70 -2.33 -7.30 0.34
CA ILE A 70 -2.92 -6.10 0.93
C ILE A 70 -4.40 -6.34 1.13
N GLU A 71 -4.95 -5.86 2.23
CA GLU A 71 -6.38 -5.95 2.49
C GLU A 71 -6.88 -4.69 3.17
N ARG A 72 -8.14 -4.34 2.91
CA ARG A 72 -8.75 -3.17 3.55
C ARG A 72 -9.21 -3.54 4.96
N VAL A 73 -8.93 -2.67 5.93
CA VAL A 73 -9.28 -2.92 7.34
C VAL A 73 -10.11 -1.81 7.96
N GLY A 74 -10.67 -0.96 7.19
CA GLY A 74 -11.48 0.09 7.79
C GLY A 74 -12.26 0.91 6.81
#